data_66c7873e8d2ca9e6f0a41aab159fa40e
#
_entry.id   66c7873e8d2ca9e6f0a41aab159fa40e
#
_cell.length_a   1.000
_cell.length_b   1.000
_cell.length_c   1.000
_cell.angle_alpha   90.00
_cell.angle_beta   90.00
_cell.angle_gamma   90.00
#
_symmetry.space_group_name_H-M   'P 1'
#
loop_
_entity.id
_entity.type
_entity.pdbx_description
1 polymer ?
#
loop_
_entity_poly.entity_id
_entity_poly.type
_entity_poly.pdbx_seq_one_letter_code
_entity_poly.pdbx_strand_id
1 'polypeptide(L)'
;RTDECAVAGYCAAWFVTPELHINNLAIRPEYRRRRLATILLEHVLERARAEGGERATLEVRRSNHAARALYEGLGFRVRGVRRDYYAEPVEDALILWREPLDGPPPDEDAA
;
A
#
# COMPACT_ATOMS: atom_id res chain seq x y z
N ARG A 1 0.09 -20.77 3.62
CA ARG A 1 0.28 -20.80 5.05
C ARG A 1 0.78 -22.17 5.46
N THR A 2 1.76 -22.21 6.33
CA THR A 2 2.32 -23.47 6.77
C THR A 2 1.46 -24.09 7.87
N ASP A 3 1.68 -25.36 8.11
CA ASP A 3 0.97 -26.04 9.19
C ASP A 3 1.34 -25.49 10.56
N GLU A 4 2.52 -24.96 10.66
CA GLU A 4 2.96 -24.33 11.91
C GLU A 4 2.34 -22.95 12.07
N CYS A 5 1.54 -22.53 11.12
CA CYS A 5 0.85 -21.25 11.17
C CYS A 5 1.80 -20.06 11.26
N ALA A 6 2.96 -20.21 10.65
CA ALA A 6 3.90 -19.10 10.59
C ALA A 6 3.33 -18.04 9.67
N VAL A 7 3.26 -16.81 10.17
CA VAL A 7 2.76 -15.69 9.40
C VAL A 7 3.96 -14.86 8.94
N ALA A 8 4.18 -14.80 7.63
CA ALA A 8 5.28 -14.03 7.08
C ALA A 8 4.98 -12.55 7.07
N GLY A 9 3.71 -12.19 6.92
CA GLY A 9 3.31 -10.80 6.90
C GLY A 9 1.82 -10.67 6.78
N TYR A 10 1.33 -9.43 6.86
CA TYR A 10 -0.10 -9.17 6.73
C TYR A 10 -0.34 -7.76 6.21
N CYS A 11 -1.54 -7.57 5.68
CA CYS A 11 -2.01 -6.26 5.24
C CYS A 11 -3.39 -6.04 5.86
N ALA A 12 -3.55 -4.94 6.56
CA ALA A 12 -4.83 -4.55 7.12
C ALA A 12 -5.40 -3.41 6.29
N ALA A 13 -6.65 -3.53 5.89
CA ALA A 13 -7.25 -2.54 5.01
C ALA A 13 -8.75 -2.47 5.24
N TRP A 14 -9.33 -1.33 4.88
CA TRP A 14 -10.77 -1.12 4.87
C TRP A 14 -11.22 -1.01 3.43
N PHE A 15 -12.29 -1.72 3.11
CA PHE A 15 -12.86 -1.58 1.77
C PHE A 15 -14.31 -1.17 1.89
N VAL A 16 -14.59 0.05 1.45
CA VAL A 16 -15.96 0.55 1.32
C VAL A 16 -16.10 0.96 -0.13
N THR A 17 -16.81 0.15 -0.88
CA THR A 17 -16.92 0.35 -2.32
C THR A 17 -17.25 1.80 -2.63
N PRO A 18 -16.52 2.44 -3.54
CA PRO A 18 -15.47 1.88 -4.41
C PRO A 18 -14.05 2.12 -3.94
N GLU A 19 -13.83 2.34 -2.65
CA GLU A 19 -12.56 2.83 -2.17
C GLU A 19 -11.92 1.85 -1.20
N LEU A 20 -10.64 1.55 -1.43
CA LEU A 20 -9.83 0.73 -0.54
C LEU A 20 -8.87 1.63 0.22
N HIS A 21 -8.86 1.51 1.55
CA HIS A 21 -7.92 2.24 2.38
C HIS A 21 -6.99 1.25 3.05
N ILE A 22 -5.71 1.32 2.71
CA ILE A 22 -4.70 0.43 3.29
C ILE A 22 -4.19 1.06 4.57
N ASN A 23 -4.38 0.35 5.68
CA ASN A 23 -4.04 0.90 6.99
C ASN A 23 -2.68 0.45 7.48
N ASN A 24 -2.28 -0.77 7.15
CA ASN A 24 -1.05 -1.31 7.68
C ASN A 24 -0.55 -2.44 6.81
N LEU A 25 0.75 -2.51 6.66
CA LEU A 25 1.41 -3.58 5.94
C LEU A 25 2.66 -3.95 6.73
N ALA A 26 2.80 -5.21 7.07
CA ALA A 26 3.93 -5.66 7.86
C ALA A 26 4.43 -6.99 7.32
N ILE A 27 5.75 -7.10 7.21
CA ILE A 27 6.43 -8.32 6.79
C ILE A 27 7.43 -8.67 7.89
N ARG A 28 7.42 -9.90 8.35
CA ARG A 28 8.37 -10.32 9.36
C ARG A 28 9.79 -10.17 8.82
N PRO A 29 10.74 -9.77 9.68
CA PRO A 29 12.10 -9.49 9.20
C PRO A 29 12.75 -10.64 8.43
N GLU A 30 12.50 -11.88 8.84
CA GLU A 30 13.15 -13.02 8.20
C GLU A 30 12.60 -13.30 6.81
N TYR A 31 11.50 -12.64 6.43
CA TYR A 31 10.90 -12.82 5.12
C TYR A 31 11.02 -11.60 4.23
N ARG A 32 11.73 -10.58 4.69
CA ARG A 32 11.89 -9.37 3.89
C ARG A 32 12.79 -9.64 2.70
N ARG A 33 12.68 -8.79 1.67
CA ARG A 33 13.46 -8.88 0.45
C ARG A 33 13.10 -10.09 -0.40
N ARG A 34 11.93 -10.66 -0.17
CA ARG A 34 11.43 -11.76 -1.00
C ARG A 34 10.22 -11.31 -1.81
N ARG A 35 10.08 -10.00 -1.96
CA ARG A 35 8.95 -9.41 -2.69
C ARG A 35 7.59 -9.79 -2.11
N LEU A 36 7.56 -10.20 -0.86
CA LEU A 36 6.30 -10.60 -0.24
C LEU A 36 5.36 -9.43 -0.08
N ALA A 37 5.89 -8.24 0.23
CA ALA A 37 5.05 -7.06 0.36
C ALA A 37 4.35 -6.75 -0.96
N THR A 38 5.09 -6.83 -2.07
CA THR A 38 4.53 -6.60 -3.39
C THR A 38 3.44 -7.61 -3.69
N ILE A 39 3.73 -8.89 -3.44
CA ILE A 39 2.76 -9.95 -3.72
C ILE A 39 1.50 -9.77 -2.90
N LEU A 40 1.67 -9.46 -1.61
CA LEU A 40 0.53 -9.28 -0.72
C LEU A 40 -0.33 -8.10 -1.16
N LEU A 41 0.30 -6.98 -1.47
CA LEU A 41 -0.43 -5.79 -1.90
C LEU A 41 -1.12 -6.02 -3.23
N GLU A 42 -0.45 -6.68 -4.18
CA GLU A 42 -1.08 -6.98 -5.46
C GLU A 42 -2.32 -7.83 -5.25
N HIS A 43 -2.26 -8.77 -4.32
CA HIS A 43 -3.40 -9.61 -4.04
C HIS A 43 -4.56 -8.79 -3.45
N VAL A 44 -4.26 -7.90 -2.53
CA VAL A 44 -5.28 -7.06 -1.90
C VAL A 44 -5.92 -6.13 -2.92
N LEU A 45 -5.09 -5.52 -3.77
CA LEU A 45 -5.60 -4.62 -4.79
C LEU A 45 -6.47 -5.36 -5.79
N GLU A 46 -6.05 -6.55 -6.18
CA GLU A 46 -6.83 -7.35 -7.12
C GLU A 46 -8.17 -7.76 -6.51
N ARG A 47 -8.15 -8.13 -5.23
CA ARG A 47 -9.38 -8.49 -4.55
C ARG A 47 -10.36 -7.32 -4.50
N ALA A 48 -9.84 -6.14 -4.18
CA ALA A 48 -10.69 -4.95 -4.14
C ALA A 48 -11.24 -4.64 -5.52
N ARG A 49 -10.38 -4.74 -6.54
CA ARG A 49 -10.81 -4.48 -7.91
C ARG A 49 -11.95 -5.43 -8.31
N ALA A 50 -11.80 -6.69 -7.97
CA ALA A 50 -12.81 -7.70 -8.31
C ALA A 50 -14.15 -7.41 -7.64
N GLU A 51 -14.14 -6.71 -6.51
CA GLU A 51 -15.34 -6.40 -5.76
C GLU A 51 -15.85 -4.99 -6.04
N GLY A 52 -15.41 -4.39 -7.12
CA GLY A 52 -15.93 -3.08 -7.53
C GLY A 52 -15.08 -1.91 -7.10
N GLY A 53 -13.88 -2.17 -6.58
CA GLY A 53 -12.99 -1.10 -6.17
C GLY A 53 -12.50 -0.30 -7.35
N GLU A 54 -12.48 1.03 -7.20
CA GLU A 54 -12.04 1.92 -8.27
C GLU A 54 -10.75 2.65 -7.91
N ARG A 55 -10.45 2.77 -6.63
CA ARG A 55 -9.25 3.48 -6.20
C ARG A 55 -8.80 2.99 -4.83
N ALA A 56 -7.53 3.24 -4.52
CA ALA A 56 -6.96 2.88 -3.23
C ALA A 56 -6.14 4.04 -2.70
N THR A 57 -6.09 4.16 -1.39
CA THR A 57 -5.34 5.23 -0.75
C THR A 57 -4.65 4.71 0.50
N LEU A 58 -3.60 5.40 0.90
CA LEU A 58 -2.87 5.09 2.13
C LEU A 58 -2.08 6.31 2.59
N GLU A 59 -1.64 6.25 3.86
CA GLU A 59 -0.73 7.26 4.40
C GLU A 59 0.60 6.59 4.75
N VAL A 60 1.68 7.33 4.54
CA VAL A 60 3.02 6.82 4.83
C VAL A 60 3.88 7.95 5.35
N ARG A 61 4.79 7.64 6.29
CA ARG A 61 5.73 8.63 6.78
C ARG A 61 6.59 9.14 5.64
N ARG A 62 6.80 10.46 5.64
CA ARG A 62 7.61 11.08 4.61
C ARG A 62 8.99 10.41 4.50
N SER A 63 9.56 10.03 5.63
CA SER A 63 10.91 9.47 5.64
C SER A 63 10.98 7.98 5.32
N ASN A 64 9.83 7.33 5.19
CA ASN A 64 9.82 5.89 4.94
C ASN A 64 10.04 5.62 3.45
N HIS A 65 11.29 5.76 3.02
CA HIS A 65 11.62 5.68 1.60
C HIS A 65 11.38 4.30 1.02
N ALA A 66 11.61 3.25 1.79
CA ALA A 66 11.37 1.90 1.30
C ALA A 66 9.91 1.66 1.01
N ALA A 67 9.03 2.09 1.92
CA ALA A 67 7.60 1.93 1.70
C ALA A 67 7.14 2.79 0.54
N ARG A 68 7.65 4.01 0.45
CA ARG A 68 7.27 4.89 -0.65
C ARG A 68 7.64 4.27 -2.00
N ALA A 69 8.85 3.71 -2.08
CA ALA A 69 9.28 3.06 -3.33
C ALA A 69 8.38 1.89 -3.68
N LEU A 70 8.01 1.11 -2.68
CA LEU A 70 7.11 -0.02 -2.89
C LEU A 70 5.77 0.44 -3.45
N TYR A 71 5.16 1.42 -2.80
CA TYR A 71 3.84 1.86 -3.23
C TYR A 71 3.90 2.55 -4.59
N GLU A 72 4.92 3.36 -4.82
CA GLU A 72 5.05 4.03 -6.11
C GLU A 72 5.26 3.02 -7.23
N GLY A 73 5.98 1.94 -6.93
CA GLY A 73 6.16 0.87 -7.91
C GLY A 73 4.85 0.17 -8.26
N LEU A 74 3.86 0.27 -7.38
CA LEU A 74 2.55 -0.33 -7.62
C LEU A 74 1.54 0.69 -8.15
N GLY A 75 2.01 1.87 -8.53
CA GLY A 75 1.15 2.85 -9.16
C GLY A 75 0.54 3.90 -8.26
N PHE A 76 0.93 3.91 -6.99
CA PHE A 76 0.45 4.96 -6.09
C PHE A 76 1.23 6.24 -6.33
N ARG A 77 0.55 7.36 -6.15
CA ARG A 77 1.16 8.68 -6.34
C ARG A 77 0.76 9.59 -5.19
N VAL A 78 1.69 10.45 -4.79
CA VAL A 78 1.44 11.41 -3.72
C VAL A 78 0.42 12.43 -4.19
N ARG A 79 -0.64 12.60 -3.42
CA ARG A 79 -1.67 13.59 -3.74
C ARG A 79 -1.96 14.53 -2.58
N GLY A 80 -1.30 14.33 -1.46
CA GLY A 80 -1.52 15.23 -0.34
C GLY A 80 -0.50 15.00 0.75
N VAL A 81 -0.51 15.91 1.72
CA VAL A 81 0.38 15.84 2.87
C VAL A 81 -0.43 16.22 4.09
N ARG A 82 -0.33 15.39 5.13
CA ARG A 82 -0.88 15.76 6.44
C ARG A 82 0.27 16.16 7.32
N ARG A 83 0.30 17.42 7.69
CA ARG A 83 1.40 17.95 8.49
C ARG A 83 1.35 17.39 9.89
N ASP A 84 2.53 17.00 10.40
CA ASP A 84 2.71 16.59 11.79
C ASP A 84 1.75 15.48 12.17
N TYR A 85 1.46 14.58 11.24
CA TYR A 85 0.48 13.52 11.45
C TYR A 85 0.98 12.47 12.43
N TYR A 86 2.26 12.13 12.35
CA TYR A 86 2.86 11.15 13.26
C TYR A 86 3.47 11.87 14.43
N ALA A 87 3.47 11.21 15.59
CA ALA A 87 3.83 11.88 16.83
C ALA A 87 5.26 11.63 17.28
N GLU A 88 5.82 10.45 17.04
CA GLU A 88 7.11 10.15 17.61
C GLU A 88 7.96 9.37 16.63
N PRO A 89 8.83 10.04 15.90
CA PRO A 89 9.00 11.51 15.91
C PRO A 89 7.87 12.19 15.17
N VAL A 90 7.73 13.48 15.42
CA VAL A 90 6.77 14.28 14.67
C VAL A 90 7.20 14.29 13.21
N GLU A 91 6.28 13.94 12.35
CA GLU A 91 6.60 13.84 10.94
C GLU A 91 5.33 13.91 10.11
N ASP A 92 5.47 14.48 8.91
CA ASP A 92 4.35 14.56 7.98
C ASP A 92 4.00 13.18 7.43
N ALA A 93 2.73 12.99 7.13
CA ALA A 93 2.28 11.84 6.37
C ALA A 93 2.09 12.26 4.93
N LEU A 94 2.54 11.43 4.02
CA LEU A 94 2.22 11.60 2.61
C LEU A 94 0.98 10.76 2.33
N ILE A 95 0.04 11.35 1.62
CA ILE A 95 -1.19 10.66 1.25
C ILE A 95 -1.06 10.23 -0.20
N LEU A 96 -1.09 8.93 -0.41
CA LEU A 96 -0.89 8.37 -1.72
C LEU A 96 -2.20 7.77 -2.23
N TRP A 97 -2.40 7.88 -3.54
CA TRP A 97 -3.56 7.32 -4.21
C TRP A 97 -3.14 6.53 -5.42
N ARG A 98 -3.85 5.45 -5.66
CA ARG A 98 -3.80 4.77 -6.95
C ARG A 98 -5.21 4.76 -7.52
N GLU A 99 -5.36 5.37 -8.68
CA GLU A 99 -6.65 5.47 -9.37
C GLU A 99 -6.40 5.59 -10.86
N PRO A 100 -6.97 4.70 -11.67
CA PRO A 100 -7.90 3.64 -11.33
C PRO A 100 -7.19 2.38 -10.84
N LEU A 101 -7.93 1.48 -10.23
CA LEU A 101 -7.38 0.20 -9.81
C LEU A 101 -7.28 -0.79 -10.96
N ASP A 102 -8.22 -0.72 -11.89
CA ASP A 102 -8.16 -1.60 -13.05
C ASP A 102 -7.23 -1.00 -14.09
N GLY A 103 -6.60 -1.87 -14.86
CA GLY A 103 -5.66 -1.44 -15.86
C GLY A 103 -4.29 -1.17 -15.27
N PRO A 104 -3.37 -0.65 -16.09
CA PRO A 104 -2.01 -0.39 -15.64
C PRO A 104 -1.96 0.79 -14.67
N PRO A 105 -0.88 0.90 -13.87
CA PRO A 105 -0.71 2.03 -12.97
C PRO A 105 -0.77 3.35 -13.73
N PRO A 106 -1.30 4.41 -13.08
CA PRO A 106 -1.64 5.65 -13.78
C PRO A 106 -0.53 6.28 -14.59
N ASP A 107 0.71 6.18 -14.18
CA ASP A 107 1.78 6.85 -14.90
C ASP A 107 2.78 5.87 -15.48
N GLU A 108 2.35 4.65 -15.70
CA GLU A 108 3.25 3.63 -16.22
C GLU A 108 3.81 4.07 -17.57
N ASP A 109 3.02 4.76 -18.34
CA ASP A 109 3.42 5.18 -19.66
C ASP A 109 3.81 6.64 -19.71
N ALA A 110 4.01 7.25 -18.58
CA ALA A 110 4.34 8.66 -18.54
C ALA A 110 5.74 8.94 -19.06
N ALA A 111 6.53 7.93 -19.18
CA ALA A 111 7.88 8.09 -19.66
C ALA A 111 7.90 8.45 -21.13
#